data_eecc4c82accf11be61c3179666b2b92a
#
_entry.id   eecc4c82accf11be61c3179666b2b92a
#
_cell.length_a   1.000
_cell.length_b   1.000
_cell.length_c   1.000
_cell.angle_alpha   90.00
_cell.angle_beta   90.00
_cell.angle_gamma   90.00
#
_symmetry.space_group_name_H-M   'P 1'
#
loop_
_entity.id
_entity.type
_entity.pdbx_description
1 polymer ?
#
loop_
_entity_poly.entity_id
_entity_poly.type
_entity_poly.pdbx_seq_one_letter_code
_entity_poly.pdbx_strand_id
1 'polypeptide(L)'
;MDIASKWNVEGLIILGYNEEQYRNLSRRLNKKMILIDAYPEGAYTFQNVGIDDYSGGYQIGEYLYSCGYKKALFVAETEKDSDYYRWMGFKQAMEKSGGFCSHSRYIIIPGEKRLRLRKYRELLPRFLEAKALAFSSDYNAMEAINFFLDEGIMVPDQISVTGYDDSVYASMVRPKLTTVHQDVPQKAHVALKRLLKLIQGETLDELNIKNPVYLVKRDSVKE
;
A
#
# COMPACT_ATOMS: atom_id res chain seq x y z
N MET A 1 13.11 -0.94 -22.92
CA MET A 1 13.29 -2.41 -22.87
C MET A 1 14.48 -2.91 -23.66
N ASP A 2 14.94 -2.21 -24.64
CA ASP A 2 16.20 -2.54 -25.35
C ASP A 2 17.46 -2.45 -24.46
N ILE A 3 17.38 -1.76 -23.33
CA ILE A 3 18.51 -1.58 -22.42
C ILE A 3 18.97 -2.92 -21.83
N ALA A 4 18.06 -3.74 -21.29
CA ALA A 4 18.41 -5.02 -20.67
C ALA A 4 19.04 -6.02 -21.66
N SER A 5 18.62 -6.01 -22.93
CA SER A 5 19.23 -6.80 -23.99
C SER A 5 20.61 -6.29 -24.37
N LYS A 6 20.79 -4.97 -24.43
CA LYS A 6 22.07 -4.32 -24.80
C LYS A 6 23.14 -4.48 -23.70
N TRP A 7 22.74 -4.55 -22.43
CA TRP A 7 23.68 -4.61 -21.30
C TRP A 7 24.05 -6.04 -20.89
N ASN A 8 23.54 -7.06 -21.60
CA ASN A 8 23.82 -8.48 -21.34
C ASN A 8 23.66 -8.87 -19.85
N VAL A 9 22.63 -8.36 -19.19
CA VAL A 9 22.35 -8.67 -17.79
C VAL A 9 21.93 -10.14 -17.63
N GLU A 10 22.29 -10.77 -16.54
CA GLU A 10 21.96 -12.19 -16.26
C GLU A 10 20.57 -12.36 -15.66
N GLY A 11 20.05 -11.32 -14.98
CA GLY A 11 18.74 -11.33 -14.35
C GLY A 11 18.15 -9.94 -14.14
N LEU A 12 16.88 -9.88 -13.76
CA LEU A 12 16.10 -8.66 -13.61
C LEU A 12 15.28 -8.69 -12.31
N ILE A 13 15.24 -7.56 -11.62
CA ILE A 13 14.24 -7.28 -10.58
C ILE A 13 13.31 -6.22 -11.14
N ILE A 14 12.00 -6.47 -11.13
CA ILE A 14 11.00 -5.66 -11.82
C ILE A 14 9.91 -5.27 -10.84
N LEU A 15 9.60 -3.97 -10.76
CA LEU A 15 8.53 -3.42 -9.92
C LEU A 15 7.28 -3.14 -10.75
N GLY A 16 6.11 -3.43 -10.18
CA GLY A 16 4.84 -2.98 -10.73
C GLY A 16 4.42 -3.66 -12.04
N TYR A 17 4.86 -4.88 -12.32
CA TYR A 17 4.47 -5.63 -13.51
C TYR A 17 3.24 -6.50 -13.23
N ASN A 18 2.28 -6.51 -14.16
CA ASN A 18 1.21 -7.49 -14.18
C ASN A 18 1.65 -8.79 -14.87
N GLU A 19 0.84 -9.84 -14.74
CA GLU A 19 1.18 -11.18 -15.22
C GLU A 19 1.35 -11.25 -16.76
N GLU A 20 0.52 -10.55 -17.52
CA GLU A 20 0.60 -10.52 -18.98
C GLU A 20 1.91 -9.87 -19.44
N GLN A 21 2.27 -8.74 -18.84
CA GLN A 21 3.53 -8.05 -19.12
C GLN A 21 4.74 -8.93 -18.77
N TYR A 22 4.67 -9.66 -17.65
CA TYR A 22 5.71 -10.61 -17.26
C TYR A 22 5.87 -11.73 -18.28
N ARG A 23 4.79 -12.38 -18.69
CA ARG A 23 4.82 -13.47 -19.69
C ARG A 23 5.44 -13.01 -21.00
N ASN A 24 5.05 -11.82 -21.48
CA ASN A 24 5.59 -11.23 -22.69
C ASN A 24 7.09 -10.92 -22.57
N LEU A 25 7.51 -10.37 -21.42
CA LEU A 25 8.90 -10.06 -21.16
C LEU A 25 9.75 -11.32 -21.01
N SER A 26 9.26 -12.33 -20.29
CA SER A 26 9.92 -13.61 -20.06
C SER A 26 10.23 -14.34 -21.37
N ARG A 27 9.25 -14.42 -22.29
CA ARG A 27 9.41 -15.04 -23.62
C ARG A 27 10.46 -14.31 -24.47
N ARG A 28 10.54 -12.97 -24.38
CA ARG A 28 11.45 -12.15 -25.18
C ARG A 28 12.88 -12.18 -24.69
N LEU A 29 13.09 -12.15 -23.38
CA LEU A 29 14.43 -11.96 -22.80
C LEU A 29 15.12 -13.25 -22.41
N ASN A 30 14.37 -14.32 -22.17
CA ASN A 30 14.91 -15.59 -21.62
C ASN A 30 15.90 -15.39 -20.46
N LYS A 31 15.57 -14.46 -19.55
CA LYS A 31 16.39 -14.09 -18.39
C LYS A 31 15.69 -14.49 -17.10
N LYS A 32 16.45 -14.68 -16.03
CA LYS A 32 15.90 -14.90 -14.69
C LYS A 32 15.26 -13.60 -14.18
N MET A 33 14.09 -13.71 -13.56
CA MET A 33 13.34 -12.51 -13.11
C MET A 33 12.71 -12.73 -11.74
N ILE A 34 12.76 -11.68 -10.93
CA ILE A 34 11.99 -11.54 -9.69
C ILE A 34 11.07 -10.33 -9.85
N LEU A 35 9.80 -10.50 -9.57
CA LEU A 35 8.86 -9.40 -9.49
C LEU A 35 8.78 -8.86 -8.05
N ILE A 36 8.55 -7.58 -7.91
CA ILE A 36 8.29 -6.92 -6.64
C ILE A 36 6.85 -6.41 -6.63
N ASP A 37 6.11 -6.74 -5.57
CA ASP A 37 4.74 -6.29 -5.34
C ASP A 37 3.84 -6.55 -6.58
N ALA A 38 3.93 -7.77 -7.15
CA ALA A 38 3.08 -8.21 -8.25
C ALA A 38 1.87 -8.98 -7.70
N TYR A 39 0.70 -8.73 -8.28
CA TYR A 39 -0.59 -9.30 -7.85
C TYR A 39 -1.28 -9.97 -9.03
N PRO A 40 -1.13 -11.30 -9.20
CA PRO A 40 -1.85 -12.04 -10.24
C PRO A 40 -3.33 -12.22 -9.87
N GLU A 41 -4.19 -12.36 -10.87
CA GLU A 41 -5.61 -12.68 -10.66
C GLU A 41 -5.86 -14.12 -10.15
N GLY A 42 -4.83 -14.95 -10.13
CA GLY A 42 -4.88 -16.36 -9.70
C GLY A 42 -3.64 -16.78 -8.93
N ALA A 43 -3.24 -18.02 -9.11
CA ALA A 43 -2.01 -18.54 -8.51
C ALA A 43 -0.76 -17.90 -9.13
N TYR A 44 0.28 -17.67 -8.32
CA TYR A 44 1.56 -17.19 -8.81
C TYR A 44 2.20 -18.21 -9.75
N THR A 45 2.56 -17.78 -10.94
CA THR A 45 3.31 -18.55 -11.96
C THR A 45 4.73 -18.00 -12.14
N PHE A 46 5.14 -17.05 -11.30
CA PHE A 46 6.42 -16.34 -11.34
C PHE A 46 6.94 -16.10 -9.92
N GLN A 47 8.22 -15.82 -9.83
CA GLN A 47 8.86 -15.47 -8.56
C GLN A 47 8.48 -14.04 -8.17
N ASN A 48 7.86 -13.87 -7.01
CA ASN A 48 7.46 -12.58 -6.46
C ASN A 48 7.98 -12.40 -5.04
N VAL A 49 8.33 -11.18 -4.70
CA VAL A 49 8.64 -10.74 -3.33
C VAL A 49 7.80 -9.50 -3.04
N GLY A 50 6.91 -9.61 -2.10
CA GLY A 50 6.03 -8.53 -1.68
C GLY A 50 5.94 -8.39 -0.16
N ILE A 51 4.88 -7.76 0.31
CA ILE A 51 4.55 -7.61 1.71
C ILE A 51 3.17 -8.20 2.00
N ASP A 52 2.81 -8.35 3.28
CA ASP A 52 1.47 -8.76 3.67
C ASP A 52 0.55 -7.53 3.76
N ASP A 53 0.09 -7.06 2.58
CA ASP A 53 -0.81 -5.90 2.45
C ASP A 53 -2.13 -6.10 3.21
N TYR A 54 -2.64 -7.34 3.21
CA TYR A 54 -3.86 -7.66 3.93
C TYR A 54 -3.68 -7.50 5.44
N SER A 55 -2.61 -8.04 6.00
CA SER A 55 -2.28 -7.88 7.42
C SER A 55 -2.08 -6.41 7.80
N GLY A 56 -1.42 -5.62 6.95
CA GLY A 56 -1.23 -4.19 7.18
C GLY A 56 -2.56 -3.42 7.22
N GLY A 57 -3.43 -3.67 6.25
CA GLY A 57 -4.78 -3.09 6.24
C GLY A 57 -5.60 -3.49 7.46
N TYR A 58 -5.51 -4.78 7.87
CA TYR A 58 -6.18 -5.29 9.07
C TYR A 58 -5.72 -4.57 10.33
N GLN A 59 -4.41 -4.37 10.52
CA GLN A 59 -3.85 -3.66 11.69
C GLN A 59 -4.34 -2.21 11.76
N ILE A 60 -4.45 -1.50 10.63
CA ILE A 60 -5.03 -0.15 10.57
C ILE A 60 -6.50 -0.16 11.00
N GLY A 61 -7.30 -1.05 10.43
CA GLY A 61 -8.73 -1.16 10.74
C GLY A 61 -8.99 -1.47 12.21
N GLU A 62 -8.26 -2.45 12.77
CA GLU A 62 -8.33 -2.84 14.18
C GLU A 62 -7.95 -1.67 15.10
N TYR A 63 -6.86 -0.96 14.76
CA TYR A 63 -6.41 0.19 15.55
C TYR A 63 -7.43 1.34 15.52
N LEU A 64 -7.89 1.75 14.35
CA LEU A 64 -8.88 2.83 14.26
C LEU A 64 -10.19 2.46 14.96
N TYR A 65 -10.62 1.20 14.87
CA TYR A 65 -11.79 0.75 15.60
C TYR A 65 -11.58 0.80 17.12
N SER A 66 -10.41 0.39 17.62
CA SER A 66 -10.08 0.45 19.05
C SER A 66 -10.04 1.89 19.59
N CYS A 67 -9.69 2.87 18.76
CA CYS A 67 -9.79 4.31 19.06
C CYS A 67 -11.24 4.87 18.92
N GLY A 68 -12.24 4.03 18.66
CA GLY A 68 -13.65 4.42 18.57
C GLY A 68 -14.13 4.85 17.18
N TYR A 69 -13.32 4.80 16.14
CA TYR A 69 -13.66 5.23 14.78
C TYR A 69 -14.44 4.18 13.99
N LYS A 70 -15.68 3.94 14.40
CA LYS A 70 -16.56 2.92 13.79
C LYS A 70 -16.97 3.23 12.34
N LYS A 71 -16.81 4.47 11.87
CA LYS A 71 -17.19 4.93 10.52
C LYS A 71 -15.98 5.34 9.66
N ALA A 72 -14.78 4.93 10.01
CA ALA A 72 -13.56 5.27 9.26
C ALA A 72 -13.70 4.92 7.76
N LEU A 73 -13.14 5.76 6.89
CA LEU A 73 -13.09 5.54 5.45
C LEU A 73 -11.70 5.05 5.04
N PHE A 74 -11.66 4.20 4.03
CA PHE A 74 -10.43 3.81 3.37
C PHE A 74 -10.29 4.60 2.06
N VAL A 75 -9.11 5.17 1.80
CA VAL A 75 -8.86 6.07 0.68
C VAL A 75 -7.66 5.57 -0.13
N ALA A 76 -7.86 5.33 -1.42
CA ALA A 76 -6.85 4.77 -2.32
C ALA A 76 -6.98 5.31 -3.75
N GLU A 77 -5.99 5.06 -4.60
CA GLU A 77 -6.03 5.49 -6.00
C GLU A 77 -6.69 4.46 -6.93
N THR A 78 -6.73 3.18 -6.52
CA THR A 78 -7.27 2.09 -7.34
C THR A 78 -8.05 1.08 -6.48
N GLU A 79 -8.83 0.20 -7.12
CA GLU A 79 -9.48 -0.98 -6.51
C GLU A 79 -8.73 -2.27 -6.86
N LYS A 80 -7.44 -2.19 -7.12
CA LYS A 80 -6.62 -3.32 -7.57
C LYS A 80 -5.36 -3.46 -6.73
N ASP A 81 -4.69 -4.58 -6.91
CA ASP A 81 -3.35 -4.83 -6.40
C ASP A 81 -3.23 -4.59 -4.89
N SER A 82 -2.20 -3.91 -4.44
CA SER A 82 -1.96 -3.61 -3.02
C SER A 82 -3.13 -2.86 -2.36
N ASP A 83 -3.72 -1.87 -3.04
CA ASP A 83 -4.83 -1.08 -2.51
C ASP A 83 -6.04 -1.96 -2.17
N TYR A 84 -6.36 -2.93 -3.04
CA TYR A 84 -7.44 -3.88 -2.81
C TYR A 84 -7.17 -4.79 -1.60
N TYR A 85 -5.96 -5.34 -1.48
CA TYR A 85 -5.64 -6.22 -0.36
C TYR A 85 -5.59 -5.46 0.98
N ARG A 86 -5.06 -4.23 1.00
CA ARG A 86 -5.09 -3.33 2.16
C ARG A 86 -6.54 -3.03 2.58
N TRP A 87 -7.40 -2.73 1.62
CA TRP A 87 -8.83 -2.55 1.87
C TRP A 87 -9.49 -3.80 2.45
N MET A 88 -9.24 -4.98 1.89
CA MET A 88 -9.84 -6.22 2.36
C MET A 88 -9.47 -6.51 3.82
N GLY A 89 -8.23 -6.27 4.19
CA GLY A 89 -7.78 -6.37 5.58
C GLY A 89 -8.47 -5.37 6.50
N PHE A 90 -8.47 -4.08 6.10
CA PHE A 90 -9.15 -3.02 6.81
C PHE A 90 -10.65 -3.33 7.02
N LYS A 91 -11.34 -3.71 5.97
CA LYS A 91 -12.75 -4.09 6.00
C LYS A 91 -13.00 -5.22 7.00
N GLN A 92 -12.21 -6.30 6.91
CA GLN A 92 -12.37 -7.44 7.82
C GLN A 92 -12.17 -7.06 9.29
N ALA A 93 -11.17 -6.23 9.60
CA ALA A 93 -10.93 -5.76 10.95
C ALA A 93 -12.11 -4.96 11.50
N MET A 94 -12.65 -4.05 10.69
CA MET A 94 -13.84 -3.25 11.05
C MET A 94 -15.07 -4.13 11.30
N GLU A 95 -15.32 -5.14 10.47
CA GLU A 95 -16.45 -6.06 10.59
C GLU A 95 -16.31 -7.00 11.80
N LYS A 96 -15.13 -7.58 12.02
CA LYS A 96 -14.84 -8.47 13.15
C LYS A 96 -14.97 -7.76 14.50
N SER A 97 -14.67 -6.47 14.55
CA SER A 97 -14.84 -5.65 15.74
C SER A 97 -16.28 -5.20 16.00
N GLY A 98 -17.25 -5.66 15.20
CA GLY A 98 -18.68 -5.35 15.34
C GLY A 98 -19.15 -4.11 14.59
N GLY A 99 -18.30 -3.56 13.71
CA GLY A 99 -18.66 -2.49 12.78
C GLY A 99 -19.22 -3.07 11.48
N PHE A 100 -20.11 -2.32 10.81
CA PHE A 100 -20.48 -2.60 9.43
C PHE A 100 -19.56 -1.83 8.48
N CYS A 101 -18.87 -2.51 7.58
CA CYS A 101 -17.96 -1.88 6.62
C CYS A 101 -18.37 -2.20 5.18
N SER A 102 -19.29 -1.42 4.63
CA SER A 102 -19.72 -1.54 3.23
C SER A 102 -18.66 -1.02 2.27
N HIS A 103 -18.72 -1.46 1.02
CA HIS A 103 -17.88 -0.95 -0.07
C HIS A 103 -17.97 0.57 -0.26
N SER A 104 -19.10 1.19 0.12
CA SER A 104 -19.22 2.66 0.11
C SER A 104 -18.17 3.38 0.95
N ARG A 105 -17.48 2.70 1.88
CA ARG A 105 -16.37 3.28 2.66
C ARG A 105 -15.03 3.25 1.94
N TYR A 106 -14.95 2.60 0.79
CA TYR A 106 -13.80 2.63 -0.09
C TYR A 106 -13.90 3.86 -1.01
N ILE A 107 -12.98 4.78 -0.88
CA ILE A 107 -12.97 6.04 -1.61
C ILE A 107 -11.83 6.01 -2.62
N ILE A 108 -12.17 6.13 -3.89
CA ILE A 108 -11.19 6.27 -4.97
C ILE A 108 -10.87 7.74 -5.19
N ILE A 109 -9.58 8.06 -5.17
CA ILE A 109 -9.05 9.39 -5.43
C ILE A 109 -8.21 9.39 -6.72
N PRO A 110 -8.20 10.47 -7.50
CA PRO A 110 -7.37 10.56 -8.71
C PRO A 110 -5.87 10.52 -8.42
N GLY A 111 -5.08 9.86 -9.27
CA GLY A 111 -3.61 9.87 -9.20
C GLY A 111 -3.00 11.25 -9.50
N GLU A 112 -3.66 12.10 -10.31
CA GLU A 112 -3.22 13.47 -10.59
C GLU A 112 -3.51 14.40 -9.41
N LYS A 113 -2.48 15.06 -8.88
CA LYS A 113 -2.56 15.94 -7.70
C LYS A 113 -3.68 16.98 -7.78
N ARG A 114 -3.80 17.71 -8.89
CA ARG A 114 -4.80 18.78 -9.05
C ARG A 114 -6.23 18.24 -8.95
N LEU A 115 -6.48 17.09 -9.59
CA LEU A 115 -7.79 16.44 -9.54
C LEU A 115 -8.06 15.84 -8.16
N ARG A 116 -7.03 15.31 -7.50
CA ARG A 116 -7.11 14.75 -6.14
C ARG A 116 -7.48 15.83 -5.12
N LEU A 117 -6.84 16.99 -5.13
CA LEU A 117 -7.18 18.12 -4.24
C LEU A 117 -8.62 18.62 -4.47
N ARG A 118 -9.08 18.65 -5.73
CA ARG A 118 -10.48 18.94 -6.03
C ARG A 118 -11.41 17.88 -5.44
N LYS A 119 -11.03 16.61 -5.54
CA LYS A 119 -11.79 15.49 -4.98
C LYS A 119 -11.84 15.53 -3.45
N TYR A 120 -10.75 15.90 -2.79
CA TYR A 120 -10.73 16.10 -1.34
C TYR A 120 -11.73 17.19 -0.91
N ARG A 121 -11.79 18.32 -1.63
CA ARG A 121 -12.74 19.39 -1.33
C ARG A 121 -14.20 18.95 -1.51
N GLU A 122 -14.49 18.20 -2.55
CA GLU A 122 -15.82 17.59 -2.79
C GLU A 122 -16.23 16.63 -1.66
N LEU A 123 -15.29 15.83 -1.17
CA LEU A 123 -15.51 14.81 -0.16
C LEU A 123 -15.40 15.32 1.28
N LEU A 124 -15.02 16.58 1.49
CA LEU A 124 -14.72 17.11 2.81
C LEU A 124 -15.86 16.93 3.83
N PRO A 125 -17.15 17.16 3.52
CA PRO A 125 -18.24 16.92 4.46
C PRO A 125 -18.28 15.45 4.92
N ARG A 126 -18.02 14.52 4.00
CA ARG A 126 -18.02 13.09 4.28
C ARG A 126 -16.80 12.66 5.12
N PHE A 127 -15.65 13.27 4.89
CA PHE A 127 -14.44 13.06 5.68
C PHE A 127 -14.64 13.51 7.13
N LEU A 128 -15.23 14.66 7.33
CA LEU A 128 -15.55 15.20 8.66
C LEU A 128 -16.60 14.36 9.41
N GLU A 129 -17.58 13.81 8.71
CA GLU A 129 -18.55 12.87 9.31
C GLU A 129 -17.87 11.57 9.75
N ALA A 130 -16.95 11.04 8.95
CA ALA A 130 -16.23 9.80 9.24
C ALA A 130 -15.23 9.95 10.39
N LYS A 131 -14.66 11.13 10.57
CA LYS A 131 -13.66 11.49 11.60
C LYS A 131 -12.35 10.72 11.55
N ALA A 132 -12.21 9.71 10.69
CA ALA A 132 -10.98 8.97 10.49
C ALA A 132 -10.85 8.48 9.05
N LEU A 133 -9.64 8.63 8.50
CA LEU A 133 -9.28 8.23 7.15
C LEU A 133 -8.06 7.32 7.18
N ALA A 134 -8.16 6.16 6.55
CA ALA A 134 -7.07 5.25 6.30
C ALA A 134 -6.63 5.36 4.84
N PHE A 135 -5.51 6.02 4.58
CA PHE A 135 -4.94 6.12 3.25
C PHE A 135 -4.10 4.89 2.93
N SER A 136 -4.17 4.44 1.69
CA SER A 136 -3.37 3.31 1.20
C SER A 136 -1.88 3.66 1.01
N SER A 137 -1.49 4.92 1.11
CA SER A 137 -0.08 5.35 1.06
C SER A 137 0.18 6.58 1.93
N ASP A 138 1.41 6.70 2.43
CA ASP A 138 1.86 7.87 3.20
C ASP A 138 1.86 9.15 2.36
N TYR A 139 2.16 9.06 1.06
CA TYR A 139 2.18 10.22 0.19
C TYR A 139 0.80 10.89 0.12
N ASN A 140 -0.26 10.09 -0.11
CA ASN A 140 -1.63 10.60 -0.17
C ASN A 140 -2.13 11.07 1.20
N ALA A 141 -1.74 10.38 2.27
CA ALA A 141 -2.05 10.80 3.64
C ALA A 141 -1.41 12.15 4.00
N MET A 142 -0.13 12.34 3.68
CA MET A 142 0.58 13.61 3.88
C MET A 142 -0.08 14.75 3.07
N GLU A 143 -0.42 14.50 1.81
CA GLU A 143 -1.08 15.51 0.98
C GLU A 143 -2.46 15.87 1.53
N ALA A 144 -3.22 14.90 2.05
CA ALA A 144 -4.50 15.15 2.70
C ALA A 144 -4.35 15.95 4.01
N ILE A 145 -3.34 15.65 4.84
CA ILE A 145 -3.06 16.43 6.06
C ILE A 145 -2.76 17.89 5.71
N ASN A 146 -1.93 18.14 4.69
CA ASN A 146 -1.65 19.52 4.23
C ASN A 146 -2.92 20.20 3.70
N PHE A 147 -3.75 19.48 2.93
CA PHE A 147 -5.04 19.99 2.47
C PHE A 147 -5.96 20.35 3.64
N PHE A 148 -6.07 19.51 4.67
CA PHE A 148 -6.88 19.80 5.85
C PHE A 148 -6.36 21.04 6.59
N LEU A 149 -5.05 21.19 6.74
CA LEU A 149 -4.44 22.36 7.34
C LEU A 149 -4.80 23.65 6.57
N ASP A 150 -4.73 23.62 5.24
CA ASP A 150 -5.10 24.73 4.36
C ASP A 150 -6.60 25.10 4.48
N GLU A 151 -7.47 24.13 4.74
CA GLU A 151 -8.92 24.34 4.99
C GLU A 151 -9.23 24.65 6.49
N GLY A 152 -8.22 24.83 7.34
CA GLY A 152 -8.36 25.12 8.77
C GLY A 152 -8.82 23.95 9.64
N ILE A 153 -8.63 22.73 9.18
CA ILE A 153 -9.05 21.49 9.86
C ILE A 153 -7.86 20.87 10.57
N MET A 154 -8.02 20.63 11.85
CA MET A 154 -6.95 20.09 12.70
C MET A 154 -6.90 18.56 12.69
N VAL A 155 -5.72 18.03 12.39
CA VAL A 155 -5.36 16.61 12.55
C VAL A 155 -4.52 16.49 13.83
N PRO A 156 -4.83 15.60 14.76
CA PRO A 156 -5.91 14.61 14.76
C PRO A 156 -7.23 15.08 15.38
N ASP A 157 -7.37 16.34 15.85
CA ASP A 157 -8.47 16.76 16.71
C ASP A 157 -9.85 16.69 16.04
N GLN A 158 -9.96 17.08 14.78
CA GLN A 158 -11.20 17.05 14.02
C GLN A 158 -11.26 15.83 13.10
N ILE A 159 -10.12 15.35 12.62
CA ILE A 159 -10.04 14.21 11.73
C ILE A 159 -8.72 13.45 11.98
N SER A 160 -8.81 12.15 12.21
CA SER A 160 -7.64 11.27 12.34
C SER A 160 -7.23 10.71 10.97
N VAL A 161 -5.94 10.56 10.75
CA VAL A 161 -5.39 10.11 9.46
C VAL A 161 -4.35 9.02 9.70
N THR A 162 -4.43 7.92 8.96
CA THR A 162 -3.37 6.92 8.87
C THR A 162 -2.86 6.80 7.43
N GLY A 163 -1.60 6.42 7.28
CA GLY A 163 -0.98 6.11 6.01
C GLY A 163 -0.58 4.64 5.90
N TYR A 164 0.27 4.36 4.91
CA TYR A 164 0.91 3.07 4.66
C TYR A 164 2.28 3.32 4.03
N ASP A 165 3.29 2.52 4.35
CA ASP A 165 4.67 2.39 3.86
C ASP A 165 5.74 2.75 4.91
N ASP A 166 5.44 3.58 5.90
CA ASP A 166 6.41 4.19 6.83
C ASP A 166 7.56 4.89 6.10
N SER A 167 7.21 5.60 5.07
CA SER A 167 8.12 6.37 4.23
C SER A 167 8.64 7.63 4.93
N VAL A 168 9.58 8.32 4.31
CA VAL A 168 10.09 9.60 4.80
C VAL A 168 8.97 10.63 5.06
N TYR A 169 7.90 10.60 4.29
CA TYR A 169 6.74 11.48 4.46
C TYR A 169 6.06 11.32 5.81
N ALA A 170 5.95 10.08 6.32
CA ALA A 170 5.32 9.81 7.61
C ALA A 170 6.02 10.52 8.79
N SER A 171 7.32 10.68 8.73
CA SER A 171 8.13 11.35 9.75
C SER A 171 8.23 12.87 9.58
N MET A 172 8.07 13.36 8.34
CA MET A 172 8.25 14.78 8.00
C MET A 172 6.97 15.61 8.14
N VAL A 173 5.81 15.01 7.89
CA VAL A 173 4.50 15.69 8.04
C VAL A 173 4.21 16.03 9.50
N ARG A 174 3.38 17.05 9.74
CA ARG A 174 2.88 17.42 11.08
C ARG A 174 1.36 17.46 11.08
N PRO A 175 0.76 16.69 12.02
CA PRO A 175 1.37 15.75 12.99
C PRO A 175 2.08 14.60 12.29
N LYS A 176 3.02 13.92 13.00
CA LYS A 176 3.69 12.72 12.45
C LYS A 176 2.67 11.64 12.19
N LEU A 177 2.79 10.97 11.05
CA LEU A 177 1.79 10.05 10.54
C LEU A 177 1.88 8.67 11.17
N THR A 178 0.78 8.20 11.76
CA THR A 178 0.53 6.80 12.08
C THR A 178 0.41 6.03 10.77
N THR A 179 1.19 4.96 10.61
CA THR A 179 1.32 4.26 9.34
C THR A 179 1.68 2.78 9.54
N VAL A 180 1.67 2.00 8.46
CA VAL A 180 2.18 0.62 8.45
C VAL A 180 3.59 0.62 7.89
N HIS A 181 4.53 0.08 8.67
CA HIS A 181 5.92 -0.09 8.25
C HIS A 181 6.06 -1.30 7.33
N GLN A 182 6.72 -1.10 6.19
CA GLN A 182 7.29 -2.14 5.35
C GLN A 182 8.81 -2.03 5.31
N ASP A 183 9.51 -3.12 5.58
CA ASP A 183 10.98 -3.15 5.51
C ASP A 183 11.45 -3.26 4.06
N VAL A 184 11.57 -2.11 3.38
CA VAL A 184 12.02 -2.03 1.98
C VAL A 184 13.43 -2.58 1.79
N PRO A 185 14.42 -2.29 2.66
CA PRO A 185 15.74 -2.92 2.60
C PRO A 185 15.68 -4.45 2.67
N GLN A 186 14.92 -5.01 3.59
CA GLN A 186 14.76 -6.46 3.72
C GLN A 186 14.08 -7.06 2.48
N LYS A 187 13.03 -6.42 1.95
CA LYS A 187 12.37 -6.84 0.70
C LYS A 187 13.34 -6.87 -0.46
N ALA A 188 14.17 -5.83 -0.62
CA ALA A 188 15.19 -5.77 -1.66
C ALA A 188 16.27 -6.87 -1.47
N HIS A 189 16.71 -7.12 -0.23
CA HIS A 189 17.68 -8.18 0.08
C HIS A 189 17.13 -9.57 -0.28
N VAL A 190 15.90 -9.86 0.10
CA VAL A 190 15.23 -11.13 -0.24
C VAL A 190 15.12 -11.31 -1.75
N ALA A 191 14.71 -10.26 -2.47
CA ALA A 191 14.60 -10.31 -3.93
C ALA A 191 15.95 -10.58 -4.61
N LEU A 192 17.00 -9.86 -4.19
CA LEU A 192 18.35 -10.05 -4.73
C LEU A 192 18.90 -11.46 -4.44
N LYS A 193 18.77 -11.94 -3.21
CA LYS A 193 19.22 -13.29 -2.83
C LYS A 193 18.52 -14.37 -3.66
N ARG A 194 17.22 -14.24 -3.89
CA ARG A 194 16.44 -15.15 -4.73
C ARG A 194 16.86 -15.09 -6.20
N LEU A 195 17.11 -13.89 -6.72
CA LEU A 195 17.57 -13.72 -8.10
C LEU A 195 18.94 -14.40 -8.31
N LEU A 196 19.89 -14.23 -7.39
CA LEU A 196 21.20 -14.86 -7.46
C LEU A 196 21.09 -16.39 -7.47
N LYS A 197 20.24 -16.97 -6.63
CA LYS A 197 19.97 -18.42 -6.65
C LYS A 197 19.45 -18.91 -8.00
N LEU A 198 18.48 -18.18 -8.59
CA LEU A 198 17.96 -18.51 -9.91
C LEU A 198 19.04 -18.43 -11.01
N ILE A 199 19.94 -17.45 -10.94
CA ILE A 199 21.07 -17.32 -11.89
C ILE A 199 22.03 -18.50 -11.73
N GLN A 200 22.26 -18.99 -10.51
CA GLN A 200 23.08 -20.17 -10.21
C GLN A 200 22.41 -21.49 -10.60
N GLY A 201 21.18 -21.45 -11.10
CA GLY A 201 20.44 -22.64 -11.54
C GLY A 201 19.67 -23.36 -10.42
N GLU A 202 19.59 -22.78 -9.23
CA GLU A 202 18.78 -23.35 -8.15
C GLU A 202 17.29 -23.23 -8.47
N THR A 203 16.50 -24.20 -8.01
CA THR A 203 15.03 -24.15 -7.99
C THR A 203 14.57 -23.50 -6.68
N LEU A 204 13.50 -22.70 -6.75
CA LEU A 204 12.88 -22.06 -5.60
C LEU A 204 11.46 -22.59 -5.45
N ASP A 205 11.18 -23.29 -4.36
CA ASP A 205 9.91 -23.99 -4.14
C ASP A 205 8.75 -23.00 -3.93
N GLU A 206 9.00 -21.89 -3.23
CA GLU A 206 7.99 -20.87 -2.96
C GLU A 206 8.05 -19.77 -4.01
N LEU A 207 6.95 -19.57 -4.74
CA LEU A 207 6.87 -18.55 -5.79
C LEU A 207 6.61 -17.15 -5.26
N ASN A 208 5.93 -17.01 -4.13
CA ASN A 208 5.52 -15.72 -3.58
C ASN A 208 5.96 -15.56 -2.13
N ILE A 209 6.92 -14.69 -1.87
CA ILE A 209 7.36 -14.32 -0.53
C ILE A 209 6.61 -13.08 -0.08
N LYS A 210 5.95 -13.15 1.08
CA LYS A 210 5.30 -12.02 1.75
C LYS A 210 6.10 -11.63 2.99
N ASN A 211 6.77 -10.48 2.94
CA ASN A 211 7.44 -9.93 4.11
C ASN A 211 6.39 -9.41 5.11
N PRO A 212 6.61 -9.59 6.42
CA PRO A 212 5.70 -9.07 7.44
C PRO A 212 5.72 -7.55 7.46
N VAL A 213 4.61 -6.97 7.93
CA VAL A 213 4.43 -5.54 8.15
C VAL A 213 3.87 -5.29 9.55
N TYR A 214 4.06 -4.08 10.09
CA TYR A 214 3.52 -3.73 11.41
C TYR A 214 3.11 -2.27 11.50
N LEU A 215 2.10 -1.99 12.32
CA LEU A 215 1.60 -0.65 12.58
C LEU A 215 2.60 0.14 13.42
N VAL A 216 2.91 1.36 12.99
CA VAL A 216 3.70 2.36 13.71
C VAL A 216 2.78 3.50 14.13
N LYS A 217 2.45 3.55 15.41
CA LYS A 217 1.61 4.60 15.98
C LYS A 217 2.41 5.90 16.16
N ARG A 218 1.81 7.03 15.76
CA ARG A 218 2.35 8.39 15.90
C ARG A 218 1.22 9.37 16.26
N ASP A 219 1.35 10.63 15.86
CA ASP A 219 0.56 11.74 16.39
C ASP A 219 -0.73 12.04 15.57
N SER A 220 -0.95 11.38 14.42
CA SER A 220 -2.02 11.70 13.47
C SER A 220 -3.37 11.02 13.75
N VAL A 221 -3.46 10.24 14.83
CA VAL A 221 -4.69 9.59 15.30
C VAL A 221 -4.92 9.98 16.76
N LYS A 222 -6.14 10.40 17.08
CA LYS A 222 -6.58 10.67 18.43
C LYS A 222 -7.08 9.39 19.09
N GLU A 223 -6.41 8.98 20.17
CA GLU A 223 -6.81 7.84 21.00
C GLU A 223 -7.94 8.20 21.97
#